data_29fd577176b1c8db38b4b939a50915a0
#
_entry.id   29fd577176b1c8db38b4b939a50915a0
#
_cell.length_a   1.000
_cell.length_b   1.000
_cell.length_c   1.000
_cell.angle_alpha   90.00
_cell.angle_beta   90.00
_cell.angle_gamma   90.00
#
_symmetry.space_group_name_H-M   'P 1'
#
loop_
_entity.id
_entity.type
_entity.pdbx_description
1 polymer ?
#
loop_
_entity_poly.entity_id
_entity_poly.type
_entity_poly.pdbx_seq_one_letter_code
_entity_poly.pdbx_strand_id
1 'polypeptide(L)'
;MAKVIIFGVMDTAELAHFYLTHDSEHEVVAFTVSREYLNNTEFRGLPLVAFEEVETLFTPKEYKFFAPMTGRNMNRNRERIYLEAKAKGYEFISYISSKATLFGNQIGENCFILEDNTIQPFTTIGNNVVLWSGNHIGHHGQINDHVFFTSHVVMSGHCLIEPYCFFGVNSTIRDYLHIKQGTLVGMASAIYKDTDEWGVYIGNPAKKLPKPSHETY
;
A
#
# COMPACT_ATOMS: atom_id res chain seq x y z
N MET A 1 -15.27 14.91 -3.75
CA MET A 1 -16.07 13.72 -4.15
C MET A 1 -15.65 13.29 -5.55
N ALA A 2 -15.24 12.05 -5.74
CA ALA A 2 -14.85 11.48 -7.04
C ALA A 2 -15.55 10.13 -7.23
N LYS A 3 -15.82 9.77 -8.51
CA LYS A 3 -16.25 8.43 -8.90
C LYS A 3 -15.02 7.55 -9.06
N VAL A 4 -14.98 6.42 -8.37
CA VAL A 4 -13.79 5.59 -8.22
C VAL A 4 -14.02 4.19 -8.77
N ILE A 5 -13.05 3.70 -9.53
CA ILE A 5 -12.95 2.31 -9.96
C ILE A 5 -11.93 1.61 -9.08
N ILE A 6 -12.29 0.47 -8.50
CA ILE A 6 -11.39 -0.33 -7.69
C ILE A 6 -10.83 -1.49 -8.52
N PHE A 7 -9.50 -1.70 -8.47
CA PHE A 7 -8.86 -2.89 -9.04
C PHE A 7 -8.88 -4.05 -8.05
N GLY A 8 -9.43 -5.19 -8.47
CA GLY A 8 -9.45 -6.44 -7.72
C GLY A 8 -10.85 -6.91 -7.37
N VAL A 9 -10.95 -8.21 -7.00
CA VAL A 9 -12.20 -8.89 -6.55
C VAL A 9 -11.93 -9.79 -5.35
N MET A 10 -10.84 -9.54 -4.63
CA MET A 10 -10.47 -10.28 -3.42
C MET A 10 -10.69 -9.40 -2.18
N ASP A 11 -10.40 -9.95 -1.01
CA ASP A 11 -10.64 -9.34 0.30
C ASP A 11 -10.16 -7.88 0.41
N THR A 12 -9.00 -7.54 -0.16
CA THR A 12 -8.49 -6.17 -0.13
C THR A 12 -9.35 -5.18 -0.93
N ALA A 13 -9.90 -5.62 -2.06
CA ALA A 13 -10.80 -4.79 -2.85
C ALA A 13 -12.17 -4.64 -2.16
N GLU A 14 -12.64 -5.70 -1.51
CA GLU A 14 -13.85 -5.65 -0.70
C GLU A 14 -13.70 -4.71 0.51
N LEU A 15 -12.59 -4.81 1.23
CA LEU A 15 -12.26 -3.90 2.33
C LEU A 15 -12.19 -2.45 1.85
N ALA A 16 -11.52 -2.20 0.72
CA ALA A 16 -11.44 -0.86 0.15
C ALA A 16 -12.81 -0.30 -0.23
N HIS A 17 -13.69 -1.12 -0.81
CA HIS A 17 -15.07 -0.74 -1.09
C HIS A 17 -15.82 -0.38 0.20
N PHE A 18 -15.71 -1.20 1.24
CA PHE A 18 -16.31 -0.92 2.54
C PHE A 18 -15.84 0.43 3.11
N TYR A 19 -14.53 0.63 3.17
CA TYR A 19 -13.95 1.86 3.72
C TYR A 19 -14.33 3.10 2.88
N LEU A 20 -14.23 3.03 1.56
CA LEU A 20 -14.61 4.15 0.70
C LEU A 20 -16.09 4.51 0.83
N THR A 21 -16.96 3.51 1.01
CA THR A 21 -18.39 3.72 1.16
C THR A 21 -18.77 4.33 2.52
N HIS A 22 -18.06 3.95 3.61
CA HIS A 22 -18.46 4.30 4.97
C HIS A 22 -17.61 5.40 5.62
N ASP A 23 -16.43 5.65 5.07
CA ASP A 23 -15.43 6.57 5.65
C ASP A 23 -14.73 7.43 4.58
N SER A 24 -15.46 7.81 3.53
CA SER A 24 -14.95 8.78 2.55
C SER A 24 -16.09 9.51 1.84
N GLU A 25 -15.75 10.57 1.12
CA GLU A 25 -16.69 11.28 0.23
C GLU A 25 -16.75 10.69 -1.20
N HIS A 26 -16.00 9.64 -1.47
CA HIS A 26 -15.90 9.05 -2.80
C HIS A 26 -17.05 8.06 -3.06
N GLU A 27 -17.44 7.92 -4.34
CA GLU A 27 -18.41 6.96 -4.81
C GLU A 27 -17.70 5.84 -5.57
N VAL A 28 -17.76 4.61 -5.09
CA VAL A 28 -17.29 3.45 -5.85
C VAL A 28 -18.32 3.10 -6.90
N VAL A 29 -17.95 3.08 -8.17
CA VAL A 29 -18.90 2.89 -9.29
C VAL A 29 -18.68 1.59 -10.06
N ALA A 30 -17.48 0.99 -9.96
CA ALA A 30 -17.15 -0.26 -10.64
C ALA A 30 -15.93 -0.94 -10.02
N PHE A 31 -15.79 -2.22 -10.33
CA PHE A 31 -14.56 -2.98 -10.14
C PHE A 31 -13.95 -3.38 -11.48
N THR A 32 -12.65 -3.60 -11.47
CA THR A 32 -11.94 -4.11 -12.64
C THR A 32 -10.87 -5.13 -12.24
N VAL A 33 -10.65 -6.12 -13.09
CA VAL A 33 -9.60 -7.14 -12.96
C VAL A 33 -9.01 -7.45 -14.32
N SER A 34 -7.79 -8.00 -14.35
CA SER A 34 -7.24 -8.54 -15.60
C SER A 34 -8.21 -9.57 -16.19
N ARG A 35 -8.36 -9.59 -17.53
CA ARG A 35 -9.32 -10.42 -18.26
C ARG A 35 -9.27 -11.89 -17.86
N GLU A 36 -8.09 -12.41 -17.57
CA GLU A 36 -7.90 -13.80 -17.13
C GLU A 36 -8.61 -14.15 -15.81
N TYR A 37 -8.92 -13.14 -14.97
CA TYR A 37 -9.65 -13.29 -13.70
C TYR A 37 -11.10 -12.81 -13.78
N LEU A 38 -11.58 -12.40 -14.96
CA LEU A 38 -12.95 -11.91 -15.16
C LEU A 38 -13.91 -13.10 -15.31
N ASN A 39 -14.44 -13.60 -14.21
CA ASN A 39 -15.35 -14.74 -14.18
C ASN A 39 -16.83 -14.33 -13.98
N ASN A 40 -17.09 -13.07 -13.68
CA ASN A 40 -18.43 -12.53 -13.42
C ASN A 40 -18.55 -11.14 -14.03
N THR A 41 -19.77 -10.65 -14.18
CA THR A 41 -20.07 -9.28 -14.67
C THR A 41 -20.31 -8.28 -13.55
N GLU A 42 -20.40 -8.77 -12.31
CA GLU A 42 -20.63 -7.96 -11.12
C GLU A 42 -19.78 -8.44 -9.93
N PHE A 43 -19.41 -7.49 -9.08
CA PHE A 43 -18.84 -7.75 -7.77
C PHE A 43 -19.43 -6.76 -6.76
N ARG A 44 -19.93 -7.25 -5.62
CA ARG A 44 -20.59 -6.44 -4.57
C ARG A 44 -21.71 -5.52 -5.09
N GLY A 45 -22.48 -6.00 -6.09
CA GLY A 45 -23.60 -5.25 -6.68
C GLY A 45 -23.19 -4.13 -7.64
N LEU A 46 -21.91 -4.05 -7.99
CA LEU A 46 -21.37 -3.06 -8.94
C LEU A 46 -20.81 -3.78 -10.18
N PRO A 47 -20.78 -3.09 -11.35
CA PRO A 47 -20.18 -3.63 -12.56
C PRO A 47 -18.74 -4.10 -12.35
N LEU A 48 -18.41 -5.26 -12.90
CA LEU A 48 -17.05 -5.80 -12.97
C LEU A 48 -16.64 -5.92 -14.44
N VAL A 49 -15.56 -5.23 -14.81
CA VAL A 49 -15.08 -5.14 -16.19
C VAL A 49 -13.63 -5.57 -16.35
N ALA A 50 -13.23 -5.94 -17.56
CA ALA A 50 -11.83 -6.24 -17.84
C ALA A 50 -10.95 -4.98 -17.75
N PHE A 51 -9.82 -5.09 -17.09
CA PHE A 51 -8.87 -3.98 -16.95
C PHE A 51 -8.31 -3.49 -18.29
N GLU A 52 -8.21 -4.39 -19.25
CA GLU A 52 -7.74 -4.11 -20.61
C GLU A 52 -8.67 -3.15 -21.39
N GLU A 53 -9.93 -3.06 -20.97
CA GLU A 53 -10.97 -2.23 -21.63
C GLU A 53 -11.53 -1.14 -20.72
N VAL A 54 -11.06 -1.03 -19.50
CA VAL A 54 -11.67 -0.17 -18.47
C VAL A 54 -11.78 1.29 -18.91
N GLU A 55 -10.80 1.82 -19.64
CA GLU A 55 -10.79 3.21 -20.10
C GLU A 55 -11.81 3.50 -21.19
N THR A 56 -12.31 2.48 -21.88
CA THR A 56 -13.37 2.65 -22.90
C THR A 56 -14.75 2.76 -22.27
N LEU A 57 -14.96 2.16 -21.11
CA LEU A 57 -16.22 2.14 -20.37
C LEU A 57 -16.26 3.23 -19.29
N PHE A 58 -15.13 3.52 -18.69
CA PHE A 58 -14.97 4.48 -17.60
C PHE A 58 -13.80 5.41 -17.92
N THR A 59 -14.08 6.52 -18.57
CA THR A 59 -13.02 7.40 -19.12
C THR A 59 -12.17 8.02 -18.01
N PRO A 60 -10.84 8.11 -18.15
CA PRO A 60 -9.95 8.67 -17.11
C PRO A 60 -10.25 10.13 -16.74
N LYS A 61 -10.93 10.86 -17.60
CA LYS A 61 -11.35 12.26 -17.33
C LYS A 61 -12.45 12.37 -16.29
N GLU A 62 -13.29 11.35 -16.17
CA GLU A 62 -14.50 11.36 -15.32
C GLU A 62 -14.32 10.49 -14.08
N TYR A 63 -13.43 9.51 -14.14
CA TYR A 63 -13.26 8.51 -13.10
C TYR A 63 -11.83 8.51 -12.57
N LYS A 64 -11.69 8.29 -11.26
CA LYS A 64 -10.42 8.05 -10.59
C LYS A 64 -10.22 6.56 -10.36
N PHE A 65 -9.00 6.16 -10.08
CA PHE A 65 -8.62 4.77 -9.89
C PHE A 65 -8.13 4.51 -8.47
N PHE A 66 -8.33 3.28 -7.99
CA PHE A 66 -7.76 2.81 -6.74
C PHE A 66 -7.38 1.33 -6.85
N ALA A 67 -6.13 1.00 -6.56
CA ALA A 67 -5.59 -0.36 -6.66
C ALA A 67 -5.10 -0.87 -5.30
N PRO A 68 -6.00 -1.23 -4.37
CA PRO A 68 -5.68 -1.66 -3.01
C PRO A 68 -5.21 -3.12 -3.00
N MET A 69 -4.05 -3.40 -3.54
CA MET A 69 -3.53 -4.76 -3.67
C MET A 69 -2.61 -5.15 -2.51
N THR A 70 -2.43 -6.45 -2.30
CA THR A 70 -1.50 -7.00 -1.30
C THR A 70 -0.03 -6.78 -1.67
N GLY A 71 0.88 -7.10 -0.73
CA GLY A 71 2.32 -6.99 -0.94
C GLY A 71 2.98 -8.12 -1.75
N ARG A 72 2.20 -9.04 -2.33
CA ARG A 72 2.74 -10.20 -3.09
C ARG A 72 3.76 -9.78 -4.14
N ASN A 73 4.75 -10.65 -4.36
CA ASN A 73 5.89 -10.43 -5.25
C ASN A 73 6.66 -9.14 -4.86
N MET A 74 6.88 -8.95 -3.56
CA MET A 74 7.55 -7.77 -3.02
C MET A 74 6.97 -6.47 -3.59
N ASN A 75 5.63 -6.33 -3.53
CA ASN A 75 4.85 -5.17 -4.01
C ASN A 75 4.87 -4.93 -5.54
N ARG A 76 5.59 -5.71 -6.33
CA ARG A 76 5.73 -5.50 -7.79
C ARG A 76 4.42 -5.70 -8.56
N ASN A 77 3.54 -6.60 -8.08
CA ASN A 77 2.23 -6.77 -8.71
C ASN A 77 1.37 -5.50 -8.57
N ARG A 78 1.43 -4.84 -7.39
CA ARG A 78 0.72 -3.58 -7.14
C ARG A 78 1.32 -2.43 -7.94
N GLU A 79 2.66 -2.36 -8.03
CA GLU A 79 3.34 -1.40 -8.90
C GLU A 79 2.91 -1.55 -10.36
N ARG A 80 2.92 -2.77 -10.89
CA ARG A 80 2.53 -3.03 -12.29
C ARG A 80 1.14 -2.47 -12.60
N ILE A 81 0.14 -2.78 -11.78
CA ILE A 81 -1.22 -2.27 -11.99
C ILE A 81 -1.29 -0.75 -11.84
N TYR A 82 -0.56 -0.18 -10.88
CA TYR A 82 -0.45 1.26 -10.71
C TYR A 82 0.10 1.93 -11.98
N LEU A 83 1.21 1.45 -12.51
CA LEU A 83 1.84 2.01 -13.71
C LEU A 83 0.99 1.80 -14.97
N GLU A 84 0.38 0.62 -15.14
CA GLU A 84 -0.52 0.34 -16.27
C GLU A 84 -1.76 1.25 -16.24
N ALA A 85 -2.38 1.49 -15.08
CA ALA A 85 -3.51 2.40 -14.97
C ALA A 85 -3.10 3.87 -15.20
N LYS A 86 -1.90 4.28 -14.73
CA LYS A 86 -1.33 5.60 -15.07
C LYS A 86 -1.12 5.75 -16.58
N ALA A 87 -0.61 4.71 -17.25
CA ALA A 87 -0.42 4.71 -18.70
C ALA A 87 -1.75 4.83 -19.48
N LYS A 88 -2.87 4.32 -18.93
CA LYS A 88 -4.23 4.53 -19.43
C LYS A 88 -4.77 5.95 -19.17
N GLY A 89 -4.05 6.78 -18.41
CA GLY A 89 -4.41 8.16 -18.11
C GLY A 89 -5.17 8.38 -16.81
N TYR A 90 -5.34 7.36 -15.98
CA TYR A 90 -6.03 7.52 -14.70
C TYR A 90 -5.21 8.30 -13.68
N GLU A 91 -5.88 9.17 -12.96
CA GLU A 91 -5.41 9.71 -11.68
C GLU A 91 -5.93 8.82 -10.55
N PHE A 92 -5.11 8.70 -9.50
CA PHE A 92 -5.44 7.87 -8.35
C PHE A 92 -5.98 8.70 -7.18
N ILE A 93 -6.89 8.10 -6.43
CA ILE A 93 -7.18 8.53 -5.08
C ILE A 93 -6.25 7.82 -4.10
N SER A 94 -6.12 8.37 -2.89
CA SER A 94 -5.64 7.65 -1.70
C SER A 94 -6.79 7.56 -0.71
N TYR A 95 -6.94 6.40 -0.06
CA TYR A 95 -7.81 6.28 1.09
C TYR A 95 -6.98 6.45 2.37
N ILE A 96 -7.41 7.37 3.21
CA ILE A 96 -6.83 7.63 4.53
C ILE A 96 -7.98 7.61 5.52
N SER A 97 -7.97 6.66 6.45
CA SER A 97 -9.05 6.55 7.44
C SER A 97 -9.21 7.83 8.25
N SER A 98 -10.45 8.23 8.48
CA SER A 98 -10.79 9.35 9.38
C SER A 98 -10.31 9.12 10.82
N LYS A 99 -9.98 7.87 11.18
CA LYS A 99 -9.42 7.49 12.48
C LYS A 99 -7.90 7.45 12.52
N ALA A 100 -7.22 7.78 11.43
CA ALA A 100 -5.77 7.96 11.42
C ALA A 100 -5.39 9.34 11.95
N THR A 101 -4.29 9.42 12.70
CA THR A 101 -3.76 10.68 13.23
C THR A 101 -2.65 11.20 12.34
N LEU A 102 -2.86 12.36 11.74
CA LEU A 102 -1.96 13.02 10.79
C LEU A 102 -1.66 14.45 11.24
N PHE A 103 -0.51 14.98 10.84
CA PHE A 103 -0.05 16.33 11.16
C PHE A 103 0.31 17.15 9.91
N GLY A 104 -0.52 17.05 8.86
CA GLY A 104 -0.28 17.72 7.58
C GLY A 104 0.82 17.05 6.75
N ASN A 105 0.99 15.75 6.89
CA ASN A 105 2.01 14.97 6.20
C ASN A 105 1.78 14.99 4.68
N GLN A 106 2.87 15.01 3.91
CA GLN A 106 2.81 14.79 2.47
C GLN A 106 2.64 13.29 2.20
N ILE A 107 1.56 12.94 1.51
CA ILE A 107 1.19 11.57 1.17
C ILE A 107 0.92 11.49 -0.32
N GLY A 108 1.52 10.53 -0.99
CA GLY A 108 1.36 10.30 -2.41
C GLY A 108 0.00 9.72 -2.80
N GLU A 109 -0.15 9.34 -4.06
CA GLU A 109 -1.36 8.76 -4.63
C GLU A 109 -1.41 7.22 -4.48
N ASN A 110 -2.60 6.64 -4.61
CA ASN A 110 -2.86 5.21 -4.43
C ASN A 110 -2.39 4.64 -3.08
N CYS A 111 -2.40 5.46 -2.03
CA CYS A 111 -2.11 5.00 -0.68
C CYS A 111 -3.36 4.42 -0.01
N PHE A 112 -3.17 3.35 0.76
CA PHE A 112 -4.22 2.71 1.54
C PHE A 112 -3.83 2.71 3.02
N ILE A 113 -4.29 3.74 3.76
CA ILE A 113 -3.93 3.99 5.16
C ILE A 113 -5.15 3.75 6.03
N LEU A 114 -5.10 2.65 6.80
CA LEU A 114 -6.22 2.21 7.62
C LEU A 114 -6.27 2.94 8.97
N GLU A 115 -7.21 2.56 9.81
CA GLU A 115 -7.48 3.16 11.11
C GLU A 115 -6.30 3.02 12.09
N ASP A 116 -6.28 3.89 13.08
CA ASP A 116 -5.33 3.90 14.21
C ASP A 116 -3.85 4.06 13.81
N ASN A 117 -3.57 4.44 12.55
CA ASN A 117 -2.23 4.85 12.15
C ASN A 117 -1.91 6.22 12.74
N THR A 118 -0.78 6.33 13.45
CA THR A 118 -0.23 7.62 13.89
C THR A 118 0.99 7.94 13.05
N ILE A 119 0.90 8.99 12.22
CA ILE A 119 2.01 9.46 11.37
C ILE A 119 2.49 10.79 11.91
N GLN A 120 3.66 10.80 12.56
CA GLN A 120 4.19 11.96 13.24
C GLN A 120 4.64 13.08 12.27
N PRO A 121 4.80 14.34 12.75
CA PRO A 121 5.18 15.48 11.92
C PRO A 121 6.47 15.25 11.13
N PHE A 122 6.55 15.90 9.96
CA PHE A 122 7.73 15.92 9.07
C PHE A 122 8.06 14.58 8.40
N THR A 123 7.23 13.57 8.56
CA THR A 123 7.36 12.31 7.81
C THR A 123 6.60 12.42 6.50
N THR A 124 7.24 11.96 5.41
CA THR A 124 6.67 11.91 4.06
C THR A 124 6.41 10.48 3.63
N ILE A 125 5.33 10.29 2.86
CA ILE A 125 4.92 8.99 2.32
C ILE A 125 4.79 9.12 0.82
N GLY A 126 5.45 8.23 0.10
CA GLY A 126 5.42 8.13 -1.36
C GLY A 126 4.12 7.56 -1.91
N ASN A 127 4.15 7.17 -3.18
CA ASN A 127 3.01 6.64 -3.89
C ASN A 127 2.81 5.13 -3.63
N ASN A 128 1.58 4.68 -3.78
CA ASN A 128 1.26 3.25 -3.76
C ASN A 128 1.74 2.56 -2.48
N VAL A 129 1.62 3.25 -1.33
CA VAL A 129 2.00 2.76 0.00
C VAL A 129 0.78 2.22 0.72
N VAL A 130 0.95 1.11 1.41
CA VAL A 130 -0.08 0.52 2.27
C VAL A 130 0.38 0.56 3.72
N LEU A 131 -0.44 1.14 4.58
CA LEU A 131 -0.32 1.09 6.03
C LEU A 131 -1.57 0.43 6.60
N TRP A 132 -1.47 -0.84 6.99
CA TRP A 132 -2.54 -1.51 7.72
C TRP A 132 -2.74 -0.87 9.09
N SER A 133 -3.74 -1.30 9.84
CA SER A 133 -4.19 -0.66 11.08
C SER A 133 -3.11 -0.63 12.17
N GLY A 134 -3.10 0.45 12.97
CA GLY A 134 -2.38 0.54 14.24
C GLY A 134 -0.87 0.77 14.13
N ASN A 135 -0.33 1.26 13.02
CA ASN A 135 1.08 1.55 12.93
C ASN A 135 1.45 2.86 13.64
N HIS A 136 2.65 2.91 14.22
CA HIS A 136 3.28 4.14 14.66
C HIS A 136 4.44 4.48 13.73
N ILE A 137 4.30 5.58 13.02
CA ILE A 137 5.30 6.11 12.08
C ILE A 137 5.94 7.35 12.70
N GLY A 138 7.20 7.24 13.08
CA GLY A 138 7.97 8.28 13.78
C GLY A 138 8.23 9.51 12.90
N HIS A 139 8.64 10.59 13.54
CA HIS A 139 8.86 11.90 12.94
C HIS A 139 10.10 11.96 12.02
N HIS A 140 10.14 12.93 11.07
CA HIS A 140 11.26 13.16 10.16
C HIS A 140 11.67 11.92 9.36
N GLY A 141 10.72 11.00 9.13
CA GLY A 141 10.93 9.81 8.33
C GLY A 141 10.62 10.04 6.85
N GLN A 142 11.11 9.15 6.00
CA GLN A 142 10.73 9.09 4.59
C GLN A 142 10.39 7.66 4.21
N ILE A 143 9.16 7.44 3.76
CA ILE A 143 8.70 6.17 3.21
C ILE A 143 8.54 6.38 1.71
N ASN A 144 9.34 5.67 0.91
CA ASN A 144 9.30 5.77 -0.54
C ASN A 144 8.18 4.93 -1.15
N ASP A 145 8.10 4.87 -2.49
CA ASP A 145 7.00 4.27 -3.22
C ASP A 145 6.92 2.74 -3.02
N HIS A 146 5.72 2.21 -3.18
CA HIS A 146 5.45 0.77 -3.21
C HIS A 146 5.76 0.01 -1.91
N VAL A 147 5.85 0.69 -0.77
CA VAL A 147 6.11 0.05 0.52
C VAL A 147 4.83 -0.51 1.14
N PHE A 148 4.94 -1.59 1.92
CA PHE A 148 3.84 -2.23 2.62
C PHE A 148 4.15 -2.44 4.11
N PHE A 149 3.41 -1.77 4.95
CA PHE A 149 3.38 -2.00 6.38
C PHE A 149 2.14 -2.83 6.73
N THR A 150 2.32 -3.98 7.36
CA THR A 150 1.20 -4.70 7.95
C THR A 150 0.78 -4.05 9.27
N SER A 151 -0.05 -4.72 10.09
CA SER A 151 -0.58 -4.09 11.30
C SER A 151 0.47 -3.95 12.42
N HIS A 152 0.34 -2.88 13.21
CA HIS A 152 1.10 -2.65 14.44
C HIS A 152 2.62 -2.59 14.25
N VAL A 153 3.09 -2.12 13.12
CA VAL A 153 4.52 -1.85 12.92
C VAL A 153 4.90 -0.55 13.61
N VAL A 154 6.04 -0.55 14.29
CA VAL A 154 6.61 0.66 14.90
C VAL A 154 7.87 1.06 14.14
N MET A 155 7.83 2.21 13.47
CA MET A 155 8.98 2.87 12.86
C MET A 155 9.36 4.08 13.71
N SER A 156 10.56 4.08 14.30
CA SER A 156 11.07 5.24 15.04
C SER A 156 11.47 6.40 14.11
N GLY A 157 11.83 7.54 14.67
CA GLY A 157 12.12 8.74 13.89
C GLY A 157 13.36 8.65 13.01
N HIS A 158 13.42 9.55 11.99
CA HIS A 158 14.56 9.71 11.08
C HIS A 158 14.91 8.47 10.24
N CYS A 159 13.98 7.55 10.04
CA CYS A 159 14.21 6.39 9.18
C CYS A 159 13.98 6.74 7.71
N LEU A 160 14.82 6.18 6.83
CA LEU A 160 14.62 6.16 5.39
C LEU A 160 14.22 4.76 4.95
N ILE A 161 13.03 4.61 4.40
CA ILE A 161 12.52 3.34 3.87
C ILE A 161 12.53 3.42 2.34
N GLU A 162 13.38 2.65 1.71
CA GLU A 162 13.48 2.56 0.25
C GLU A 162 12.30 1.77 -0.37
N PRO A 163 12.08 1.85 -1.70
CA PRO A 163 10.93 1.20 -2.35
C PRO A 163 10.85 -0.32 -2.13
N TYR A 164 9.66 -0.86 -2.28
CA TYR A 164 9.31 -2.29 -2.23
C TYR A 164 9.52 -2.98 -0.87
N CYS A 165 9.87 -2.25 0.19
CA CYS A 165 9.99 -2.86 1.51
C CYS A 165 8.65 -3.42 2.00
N PHE A 166 8.73 -4.54 2.74
CA PHE A 166 7.59 -5.19 3.37
C PHE A 166 7.86 -5.43 4.86
N PHE A 167 6.96 -4.96 5.70
CA PHE A 167 7.08 -5.09 7.15
C PHE A 167 5.98 -5.98 7.72
N GLY A 168 6.38 -7.10 8.31
CA GLY A 168 5.47 -8.05 8.97
C GLY A 168 4.88 -7.50 10.26
N VAL A 169 3.74 -8.07 10.67
CA VAL A 169 2.97 -7.66 11.86
C VAL A 169 3.85 -7.54 13.09
N ASN A 170 3.67 -6.45 13.87
CA ASN A 170 4.42 -6.16 15.10
C ASN A 170 5.95 -6.04 14.92
N SER A 171 6.45 -5.80 13.72
CA SER A 171 7.86 -5.51 13.53
C SER A 171 8.22 -4.11 14.01
N THR A 172 9.47 -3.92 14.42
CA THR A 172 9.95 -2.66 15.00
C THR A 172 11.24 -2.23 14.35
N ILE A 173 11.35 -0.95 13.99
CA ILE A 173 12.53 -0.34 13.36
C ILE A 173 13.07 0.75 14.31
N ARG A 174 14.35 0.63 14.70
CA ARG A 174 15.05 1.63 15.50
C ARG A 174 15.22 2.93 14.72
N ASP A 175 15.39 4.05 15.38
CA ASP A 175 15.64 5.36 14.80
C ASP A 175 16.93 5.47 13.98
N TYR A 176 16.95 6.44 13.06
CA TYR A 176 18.10 6.75 12.18
C TYR A 176 18.55 5.61 11.28
N LEU A 177 17.68 4.68 10.94
CA LEU A 177 18.03 3.56 10.06
C LEU A 177 17.68 3.82 8.60
N HIS A 178 18.52 3.26 7.74
CA HIS A 178 18.29 3.17 6.31
C HIS A 178 17.87 1.73 5.94
N ILE A 179 16.60 1.56 5.63
CA ILE A 179 16.05 0.28 5.21
C ILE A 179 16.10 0.22 3.69
N LYS A 180 16.98 -0.61 3.18
CA LYS A 180 17.28 -0.71 1.76
C LYS A 180 16.17 -1.36 0.96
N GLN A 181 16.15 -1.05 -0.34
CA GLN A 181 15.17 -1.50 -1.32
C GLN A 181 14.84 -2.99 -1.20
N GLY A 182 13.54 -3.30 -1.23
CA GLY A 182 13.07 -4.68 -1.23
C GLY A 182 13.34 -5.45 0.06
N THR A 183 13.68 -4.78 1.17
CA THR A 183 13.83 -5.45 2.46
C THR A 183 12.52 -6.06 2.92
N LEU A 184 12.54 -7.35 3.30
CA LEU A 184 11.44 -8.03 3.97
C LEU A 184 11.76 -8.19 5.45
N VAL A 185 10.94 -7.61 6.31
CA VAL A 185 11.03 -7.77 7.77
C VAL A 185 9.94 -8.73 8.21
N GLY A 186 10.31 -9.85 8.81
CA GLY A 186 9.36 -10.84 9.32
C GLY A 186 8.55 -10.31 10.51
N MET A 187 7.41 -10.96 10.79
CA MET A 187 6.57 -10.58 11.94
C MET A 187 7.36 -10.61 13.25
N ALA A 188 7.03 -9.71 14.19
CA ALA A 188 7.64 -9.57 15.51
C ALA A 188 9.18 -9.42 15.49
N SER A 189 9.74 -8.97 14.37
CA SER A 189 11.18 -8.76 14.23
C SER A 189 11.59 -7.34 14.59
N ALA A 190 12.82 -7.19 15.14
CA ALA A 190 13.33 -5.88 15.55
C ALA A 190 14.62 -5.53 14.81
N ILE A 191 14.59 -4.48 14.01
CA ILE A 191 15.69 -3.99 13.18
C ILE A 191 16.50 -2.95 13.97
N TYR A 192 17.78 -3.22 14.18
CA TYR A 192 18.69 -2.37 14.94
C TYR A 192 19.81 -1.75 14.10
N LYS A 193 19.94 -2.14 12.84
CA LYS A 193 20.98 -1.66 11.91
C LYS A 193 20.38 -1.51 10.51
N ASP A 194 21.05 -0.75 9.66
CA ASP A 194 20.72 -0.66 8.25
C ASP A 194 20.64 -2.05 7.62
N THR A 195 19.77 -2.17 6.63
CA THR A 195 19.58 -3.44 5.94
C THR A 195 20.34 -3.48 4.61
N ASP A 196 20.46 -4.67 4.04
CA ASP A 196 20.96 -4.85 2.66
C ASP A 196 19.76 -4.94 1.70
N GLU A 197 19.98 -4.54 0.45
CA GLU A 197 18.97 -4.66 -0.60
C GLU A 197 18.47 -6.11 -0.73
N TRP A 198 17.15 -6.23 -0.87
CA TRP A 198 16.44 -7.52 -1.01
C TRP A 198 16.72 -8.50 0.14
N GLY A 199 17.18 -8.01 1.28
CA GLY A 199 17.42 -8.83 2.46
C GLY A 199 16.13 -9.26 3.15
N VAL A 200 16.12 -10.47 3.73
CA VAL A 200 15.07 -10.97 4.63
C VAL A 200 15.60 -10.96 6.05
N TYR A 201 14.90 -10.29 6.95
CA TYR A 201 15.32 -10.11 8.34
C TYR A 201 14.26 -10.66 9.29
N ILE A 202 14.65 -11.57 10.21
CA ILE A 202 13.73 -12.14 11.19
C ILE A 202 14.35 -12.21 12.58
N GLY A 203 13.50 -12.13 13.59
CA GLY A 203 13.86 -12.29 15.01
C GLY A 203 14.13 -10.98 15.76
N ASN A 204 14.49 -11.08 17.04
CA ASN A 204 14.83 -9.96 17.91
C ASN A 204 16.11 -10.29 18.72
N PRO A 205 17.26 -9.66 18.42
CA PRO A 205 17.53 -8.78 17.28
C PRO A 205 17.39 -9.50 15.93
N ALA A 206 16.91 -8.79 14.90
CA ALA A 206 16.71 -9.39 13.60
C ALA A 206 18.03 -9.78 12.94
N LYS A 207 18.06 -10.96 12.33
CA LYS A 207 19.20 -11.49 11.57
C LYS A 207 18.78 -11.68 10.11
N LYS A 208 19.72 -11.35 9.21
CA LYS A 208 19.55 -11.57 7.78
C LYS A 208 19.54 -13.07 7.47
N LEU A 209 18.56 -13.51 6.69
CA LEU A 209 18.51 -14.86 6.12
C LEU A 209 19.31 -14.95 4.83
N PRO A 210 19.78 -16.17 4.44
CA PRO A 210 20.56 -16.36 3.21
C PRO A 210 19.74 -16.10 1.93
N LYS A 211 18.44 -16.39 1.94
CA LYS A 211 17.57 -16.29 0.77
C LYS A 211 17.05 -14.85 0.62
N PRO A 212 17.12 -14.23 -0.58
CA PRO A 212 16.63 -12.88 -0.79
C PRO A 212 15.09 -12.80 -0.76
N SER A 213 14.56 -11.61 -0.52
CA SER A 213 13.13 -11.38 -0.32
C SER A 213 12.29 -11.71 -1.57
N HIS A 214 12.77 -11.36 -2.77
CA HIS A 214 12.07 -11.63 -4.03
C HIS A 214 11.99 -13.12 -4.42
N GLU A 215 12.71 -13.98 -3.71
CA GLU A 215 12.58 -15.44 -3.81
C GLU A 215 11.78 -16.03 -2.65
N THR A 216 11.38 -15.20 -1.67
CA THR A 216 10.74 -15.65 -0.44
C THR A 216 9.27 -15.26 -0.38
N TYR A 217 8.90 -14.13 -0.99
CA TYR A 217 7.56 -13.55 -0.85
C TYR A 217 6.93 -13.15 -2.18
#